data_547c0900679c832cced7acab613e0507
#
_entry.id   547c0900679c832cced7acab613e0507
#
_cell.length_a   1.000
_cell.length_b   1.000
_cell.length_c   1.000
_cell.angle_alpha   90.00
_cell.angle_beta   90.00
_cell.angle_gamma   90.00
#
_symmetry.space_group_name_H-M   'P 1'
#
loop_
_entity.id
_entity.type
_entity.pdbx_description
1 polymer ?
#
loop_
_entity_poly.entity_id
_entity_poly.type
_entity_poly.pdbx_seq_one_letter_code
_entity_poly.pdbx_strand_id
1 'polypeptide(L)'
;MLFRRVLPIPVLFHRLPLMITLRCPQSFTLAVLALALGGFAPAAAAGAAPKKYEANWASLDARPTPEWFLDAKFGVFIHWGVYSVPAWGKVGEYSEWYWRRIIGNNPKEAVWRDWHAKHYGTNFDYKDFAPQFTAELFDAKQWADLFARAGVKYVVPTSKHHEGFALWPSAEASRTWGRPWNALEIGPRRDLMKELADATRAKDMKFGFYYSLYEWFNPLWLQDRARYVAEHMTPQFKDVVSRYAPAIIFSDGEWDLDSKDWKSEQLLAWLFNESPSKQEVVVNDRWGKDCRHKHGGYWTTEYAAGLKDGAHPWEESRGMAFSYGLNRAERVDDYKTSREFILVLVDLVSRGGNLLLDIGPAADGTIPPLMEQRLLEIGDWLKVNGEAIYGTRFAGRSCQWTEGTAPKQEYGEYKVKYSLMDQVGQSPRNGVALKQVFFTKKPDALYAITAGWPGKQLVLRGVKVPAAAKVTMLGVPGNLPTALVGDTLTITMPDLGPDAAPCRHAFAFKIAGAEVLPEK
;
A
#
# COMPACT_ATOMS: atom_id res chain seq x y z
N MET A 1 -25.80 0.26 -54.62
CA MET A 1 -24.92 0.12 -55.81
C MET A 1 -23.51 -0.03 -55.35
N LEU A 2 -22.89 -1.12 -55.82
CA LEU A 2 -21.49 -1.54 -55.84
C LEU A 2 -20.90 -2.13 -54.54
N PHE A 3 -21.06 -3.44 -54.46
CA PHE A 3 -20.24 -4.42 -53.76
C PHE A 3 -18.80 -4.47 -54.37
N ARG A 4 -17.78 -4.52 -53.54
CA ARG A 4 -16.51 -5.14 -53.92
C ARG A 4 -16.14 -6.25 -52.92
N ARG A 5 -16.18 -7.49 -53.44
CA ARG A 5 -15.62 -8.71 -52.83
C ARG A 5 -14.09 -8.65 -52.94
N VAL A 6 -13.40 -9.09 -51.90
CA VAL A 6 -11.98 -9.48 -51.96
C VAL A 6 -11.90 -10.95 -51.56
N LEU A 7 -11.30 -11.74 -52.41
CA LEU A 7 -11.07 -13.18 -52.32
C LEU A 7 -9.88 -13.51 -51.41
N PRO A 8 -9.80 -14.72 -50.81
CA PRO A 8 -8.68 -15.15 -49.97
C PRO A 8 -7.54 -15.77 -50.80
N ILE A 9 -6.31 -15.57 -50.34
CA ILE A 9 -5.08 -16.19 -50.88
C ILE A 9 -4.74 -17.41 -50.03
N PRO A 10 -4.42 -18.58 -50.65
CA PRO A 10 -4.08 -19.81 -49.94
C PRO A 10 -2.58 -19.82 -49.53
N VAL A 11 -2.32 -20.26 -48.30
CA VAL A 11 -0.97 -20.53 -47.78
C VAL A 11 -0.61 -21.99 -48.07
N LEU A 12 0.49 -22.17 -48.77
CA LEU A 12 1.08 -23.47 -49.11
C LEU A 12 1.94 -23.98 -47.94
N PHE A 13 1.66 -25.23 -47.50
CA PHE A 13 2.52 -25.97 -46.58
C PHE A 13 3.71 -26.57 -47.34
N HIS A 14 4.93 -26.41 -46.81
CA HIS A 14 6.05 -27.29 -47.16
C HIS A 14 6.65 -27.85 -45.85
N ARG A 15 6.48 -29.15 -45.69
CA ARG A 15 7.24 -30.01 -44.77
C ARG A 15 8.48 -30.53 -45.50
N LEU A 16 9.62 -30.58 -44.81
CA LEU A 16 10.66 -31.60 -45.02
C LEU A 16 11.46 -31.81 -43.72
N PRO A 17 11.76 -33.05 -43.34
CA PRO A 17 12.53 -33.37 -42.15
C PRO A 17 14.00 -33.64 -42.51
N LEU A 18 14.92 -33.28 -41.62
CA LEU A 18 16.30 -33.75 -41.71
C LEU A 18 16.72 -34.38 -40.39
N MET A 19 16.77 -35.74 -40.43
CA MET A 19 17.50 -36.55 -39.45
C MET A 19 18.99 -36.51 -39.79
N ILE A 20 19.83 -36.18 -38.80
CA ILE A 20 21.25 -36.47 -38.85
C ILE A 20 21.64 -37.26 -37.62
N THR A 21 21.90 -38.55 -37.84
CA THR A 21 22.58 -39.45 -36.90
C THR A 21 24.10 -39.28 -37.07
N LEU A 22 24.80 -39.05 -35.98
CA LEU A 22 26.27 -39.18 -35.94
C LEU A 22 26.68 -40.11 -34.82
N ARG A 23 27.39 -41.15 -35.23
CA ARG A 23 27.98 -42.23 -34.43
C ARG A 23 29.20 -41.73 -33.64
N CYS A 24 29.35 -42.33 -32.46
CA CYS A 24 30.59 -42.32 -31.66
C CYS A 24 31.71 -43.12 -32.37
N PRO A 25 32.98 -42.80 -32.12
CA PRO A 25 33.92 -43.83 -31.74
C PRO A 25 34.88 -43.46 -30.58
N GLN A 26 35.05 -44.45 -29.74
CA GLN A 26 36.28 -44.98 -29.09
C GLN A 26 37.21 -44.10 -28.26
N SER A 27 37.19 -44.40 -27.00
CA SER A 27 38.29 -44.74 -26.05
C SER A 27 39.67 -44.13 -26.25
N PHE A 28 40.11 -43.27 -25.36
CA PHE A 28 41.50 -43.07 -24.95
C PHE A 28 41.62 -43.08 -23.43
N THR A 29 42.36 -44.07 -22.94
CA THR A 29 42.77 -44.22 -21.54
C THR A 29 43.96 -43.27 -21.29
N LEU A 30 43.83 -42.30 -20.42
CA LEU A 30 44.97 -41.53 -19.87
C LEU A 30 44.94 -41.69 -18.35
N ALA A 31 46.00 -42.31 -17.85
CA ALA A 31 46.32 -42.38 -16.43
C ALA A 31 46.69 -40.96 -15.95
N VAL A 32 45.98 -40.44 -14.97
CA VAL A 32 46.33 -39.21 -14.28
C VAL A 32 46.73 -39.53 -12.85
N LEU A 33 47.95 -39.15 -12.58
CA LEU A 33 48.64 -39.16 -11.30
C LEU A 33 47.88 -38.32 -10.27
N ALA A 34 47.41 -38.92 -9.18
CA ALA A 34 46.75 -38.21 -8.10
C ALA A 34 47.79 -37.47 -7.22
N LEU A 35 47.89 -36.17 -7.37
CA LEU A 35 48.48 -35.29 -6.35
C LEU A 35 47.38 -34.94 -5.33
N ALA A 36 47.53 -35.44 -4.12
CA ALA A 36 46.71 -35.06 -2.98
C ALA A 36 47.06 -33.63 -2.53
N LEU A 37 46.31 -32.66 -3.03
CA LEU A 37 46.20 -31.32 -2.44
C LEU A 37 45.02 -31.35 -1.48
N GLY A 38 45.30 -31.36 -0.18
CA GLY A 38 44.32 -31.17 0.89
C GLY A 38 43.63 -29.80 0.74
N GLY A 39 42.50 -29.78 0.02
CA GLY A 39 41.63 -28.63 -0.01
C GLY A 39 40.86 -28.51 1.31
N PHE A 40 41.15 -27.49 2.10
CA PHE A 40 40.27 -27.04 3.14
C PHE A 40 38.96 -26.60 2.46
N ALA A 41 37.93 -27.44 2.50
CA ALA A 41 36.57 -27.00 2.23
C ALA A 41 36.23 -25.97 3.33
N PRO A 42 35.75 -24.76 2.96
CA PRO A 42 35.20 -23.87 3.97
C PRO A 42 34.02 -24.60 4.62
N ALA A 43 34.08 -24.78 5.94
CA ALA A 43 32.93 -25.26 6.70
C ALA A 43 31.77 -24.33 6.39
N ALA A 44 30.75 -24.86 5.70
CA ALA A 44 29.49 -24.16 5.56
C ALA A 44 29.04 -23.79 6.97
N ALA A 45 28.95 -22.50 7.24
CA ALA A 45 28.43 -22.02 8.52
C ALA A 45 27.08 -22.71 8.70
N ALA A 46 26.97 -23.54 9.73
CA ALA A 46 25.72 -24.16 10.12
C ALA A 46 24.75 -23.02 10.36
N GLY A 47 23.79 -22.83 9.43
CA GLY A 47 22.79 -21.81 9.54
C GLY A 47 22.10 -21.99 10.90
N ALA A 48 22.04 -20.91 11.69
CA ALA A 48 21.31 -20.93 12.94
C ALA A 48 19.92 -21.48 12.67
N ALA A 49 19.45 -22.41 13.51
CA ALA A 49 18.11 -22.97 13.40
C ALA A 49 17.11 -21.80 13.30
N PRO A 50 16.09 -21.88 12.42
CA PRO A 50 15.16 -20.78 12.23
C PRO A 50 14.54 -20.40 13.59
N LYS A 51 14.61 -19.10 13.92
CA LYS A 51 14.11 -18.58 15.20
C LYS A 51 12.62 -18.91 15.30
N LYS A 52 12.23 -19.66 16.32
CA LYS A 52 10.83 -19.95 16.62
C LYS A 52 10.25 -18.82 17.46
N TYR A 53 9.10 -18.28 17.05
CA TYR A 53 8.37 -17.23 17.79
C TYR A 53 7.37 -17.88 18.76
N GLU A 54 7.41 -17.44 20.01
CA GLU A 54 6.46 -17.86 21.03
C GLU A 54 5.18 -17.02 20.97
N ALA A 55 4.07 -17.57 21.50
CA ALA A 55 2.78 -16.89 21.53
C ALA A 55 2.71 -15.87 22.69
N ASN A 56 3.59 -14.89 22.65
CA ASN A 56 3.62 -13.73 23.53
C ASN A 56 4.22 -12.52 22.80
N TRP A 57 3.83 -11.32 23.18
CA TRP A 57 4.24 -10.09 22.52
C TRP A 57 5.75 -9.86 22.57
N ALA A 58 6.43 -10.20 23.67
CA ALA A 58 7.89 -10.02 23.76
C ALA A 58 8.66 -10.80 22.68
N SER A 59 8.17 -11.99 22.32
CA SER A 59 8.75 -12.80 21.24
C SER A 59 8.31 -12.30 19.85
N LEU A 60 7.03 -11.93 19.69
CA LEU A 60 6.47 -11.53 18.41
C LEU A 60 7.02 -10.17 17.95
N ASP A 61 7.12 -9.19 18.85
CA ASP A 61 7.65 -7.85 18.56
C ASP A 61 9.17 -7.86 18.30
N ALA A 62 9.87 -8.89 18.76
CA ALA A 62 11.28 -9.09 18.44
C ALA A 62 11.52 -9.55 16.98
N ARG A 63 10.46 -9.78 16.21
CA ARG A 63 10.56 -10.08 14.79
C ARG A 63 10.84 -8.78 14.01
N PRO A 64 11.93 -8.71 13.24
CA PRO A 64 12.23 -7.51 12.47
C PRO A 64 11.17 -7.29 11.38
N THR A 65 10.79 -6.05 11.16
CA THR A 65 9.98 -5.68 10.01
C THR A 65 10.76 -5.99 8.73
N PRO A 66 10.17 -6.71 7.77
CA PRO A 66 10.84 -7.07 6.53
C PRO A 66 11.32 -5.84 5.74
N GLU A 67 12.56 -5.89 5.22
CA GLU A 67 13.16 -4.79 4.44
C GLU A 67 12.31 -4.38 3.25
N TRP A 68 11.66 -5.34 2.58
CA TRP A 68 10.80 -5.02 1.45
C TRP A 68 9.69 -4.01 1.81
N PHE A 69 9.12 -4.09 3.04
CA PHE A 69 8.09 -3.15 3.49
C PHE A 69 8.68 -1.77 3.79
N LEU A 70 9.87 -1.73 4.39
CA LEU A 70 10.61 -0.49 4.65
C LEU A 70 11.03 0.22 3.35
N ASP A 71 11.21 -0.52 2.26
CA ASP A 71 11.62 -0.01 0.95
C ASP A 71 10.44 0.38 0.06
N ALA A 72 9.30 -0.25 0.24
CA ALA A 72 8.14 -0.15 -0.65
C ALA A 72 7.50 1.25 -0.71
N LYS A 73 7.32 1.92 0.39
CA LYS A 73 6.82 3.30 0.57
C LYS A 73 5.43 3.61 0.06
N PHE A 74 4.94 2.94 -0.99
CA PHE A 74 3.66 3.22 -1.63
C PHE A 74 2.90 1.94 -1.96
N GLY A 75 1.72 1.77 -1.36
CA GLY A 75 0.76 0.71 -1.61
C GLY A 75 -0.60 1.23 -2.03
N VAL A 76 -1.41 0.34 -2.63
CA VAL A 76 -2.83 0.58 -2.90
C VAL A 76 -3.67 -0.26 -1.96
N PHE A 77 -4.59 0.40 -1.26
CA PHE A 77 -5.68 -0.21 -0.52
C PHE A 77 -6.90 -0.32 -1.42
N ILE A 78 -7.73 -1.36 -1.26
CA ILE A 78 -8.92 -1.53 -2.09
C ILE A 78 -10.10 -1.89 -1.18
N HIS A 79 -11.02 -0.95 -0.99
CA HIS A 79 -12.28 -1.22 -0.31
C HIS A 79 -13.35 -1.59 -1.33
N TRP A 80 -13.62 -2.89 -1.44
CA TRP A 80 -14.53 -3.45 -2.43
C TRP A 80 -15.31 -4.64 -1.86
N GLY A 81 -16.62 -4.68 -2.10
CA GLY A 81 -17.50 -5.69 -1.54
C GLY A 81 -18.97 -5.39 -1.78
N VAL A 82 -19.85 -6.02 -1.01
CA VAL A 82 -21.31 -5.83 -1.12
C VAL A 82 -21.73 -4.36 -0.92
N TYR A 83 -21.03 -3.63 -0.07
CA TYR A 83 -21.25 -2.19 0.14
C TYR A 83 -20.97 -1.33 -1.11
N SER A 84 -20.26 -1.85 -2.10
CA SER A 84 -20.06 -1.17 -3.39
C SER A 84 -21.32 -1.16 -4.26
N VAL A 85 -22.37 -1.93 -3.91
CA VAL A 85 -23.65 -1.93 -4.61
C VAL A 85 -24.44 -0.65 -4.31
N PRO A 86 -24.82 -0.35 -3.05
CA PRO A 86 -25.41 0.94 -2.73
C PRO A 86 -24.41 2.08 -2.95
N ALA A 87 -23.14 1.86 -2.69
CA ALA A 87 -22.03 2.81 -2.87
C ALA A 87 -22.43 4.22 -2.40
N TRP A 88 -23.00 4.33 -1.22
CA TRP A 88 -23.55 5.58 -0.73
C TRP A 88 -23.26 5.77 0.76
N GLY A 89 -22.90 6.99 1.08
CA GLY A 89 -22.77 7.51 2.42
C GLY A 89 -22.98 9.01 2.41
N LYS A 90 -23.32 9.59 3.54
CA LYS A 90 -23.26 11.04 3.69
C LYS A 90 -21.83 11.53 3.41
N VAL A 91 -21.66 12.63 2.70
CA VAL A 91 -20.32 13.22 2.46
C VAL A 91 -19.59 13.43 3.79
N GLY A 92 -18.33 12.98 3.85
CA GLY A 92 -17.55 12.96 5.10
C GLY A 92 -17.83 11.78 6.02
N GLU A 93 -18.53 10.75 5.52
CA GLU A 93 -18.82 9.49 6.22
C GLU A 93 -18.38 8.30 5.33
N TYR A 94 -18.13 7.15 5.95
CA TYR A 94 -17.69 5.93 5.29
C TYR A 94 -18.85 5.17 4.66
N SER A 95 -18.86 4.98 3.35
CA SER A 95 -19.90 4.25 2.61
C SER A 95 -19.85 2.74 2.88
N GLU A 96 -18.70 2.18 3.16
CA GLU A 96 -18.51 0.77 3.53
C GLU A 96 -19.14 0.43 4.89
N TRP A 97 -19.51 1.43 5.69
CA TRP A 97 -20.29 1.27 6.92
C TRP A 97 -21.80 1.25 6.70
N TYR A 98 -22.26 1.20 5.45
CA TYR A 98 -23.68 1.31 5.07
C TYR A 98 -24.60 0.41 5.89
N TRP A 99 -24.30 -0.89 5.98
CA TRP A 99 -25.12 -1.82 6.74
C TRP A 99 -25.26 -1.42 8.21
N ARG A 100 -24.15 -1.09 8.85
CA ARG A 100 -24.13 -0.66 10.24
C ARG A 100 -24.99 0.59 10.49
N ARG A 101 -25.03 1.50 9.50
CA ARG A 101 -25.77 2.76 9.58
C ARG A 101 -27.28 2.58 9.37
N ILE A 102 -27.72 1.67 8.51
CA ILE A 102 -29.14 1.46 8.24
C ILE A 102 -29.87 0.64 9.32
N ILE A 103 -29.17 -0.21 10.07
CA ILE A 103 -29.80 -1.06 11.10
C ILE A 103 -30.00 -0.33 12.44
N GLY A 104 -29.17 0.65 12.76
CA GLY A 104 -29.21 1.34 14.05
C GLY A 104 -30.45 2.22 14.25
N ASN A 105 -30.82 2.44 15.50
CA ASN A 105 -31.89 3.38 15.87
C ASN A 105 -31.36 4.78 16.22
N ASN A 106 -30.09 5.07 15.95
CA ASN A 106 -29.50 6.36 16.23
C ASN A 106 -30.17 7.44 15.34
N PRO A 107 -30.77 8.51 15.94
CA PRO A 107 -31.39 9.58 15.15
C PRO A 107 -30.43 10.28 14.17
N LYS A 108 -29.13 10.33 14.48
CA LYS A 108 -28.10 10.90 13.58
C LYS A 108 -27.91 10.08 12.31
N GLU A 109 -28.35 8.83 12.30
CA GLU A 109 -28.28 7.91 11.16
C GLU A 109 -29.60 7.79 10.40
N ALA A 110 -30.64 8.58 10.75
CA ALA A 110 -31.93 8.57 10.07
C ALA A 110 -31.78 8.81 8.55
N VAL A 111 -30.88 9.71 8.17
CA VAL A 111 -30.62 10.03 6.74
C VAL A 111 -30.20 8.79 5.93
N TRP A 112 -29.52 7.81 6.54
CA TRP A 112 -29.12 6.55 5.89
C TRP A 112 -30.32 5.64 5.69
N ARG A 113 -31.18 5.52 6.69
CA ARG A 113 -32.41 4.71 6.64
C ARG A 113 -33.42 5.30 5.66
N ASP A 114 -33.60 6.63 5.69
CA ASP A 114 -34.50 7.34 4.78
C ASP A 114 -34.03 7.20 3.32
N TRP A 115 -32.72 7.33 3.09
CA TRP A 115 -32.13 7.11 1.79
C TRP A 115 -32.33 5.68 1.31
N HIS A 116 -32.09 4.69 2.17
CA HIS A 116 -32.28 3.27 1.89
C HIS A 116 -33.75 2.98 1.53
N ALA A 117 -34.68 3.40 2.38
CA ALA A 117 -36.12 3.21 2.16
C ALA A 117 -36.60 3.85 0.87
N LYS A 118 -36.10 5.05 0.53
CA LYS A 118 -36.43 5.76 -0.69
C LYS A 118 -35.96 5.03 -1.95
N HIS A 119 -34.78 4.41 -1.96
CA HIS A 119 -34.15 3.86 -3.16
C HIS A 119 -34.40 2.36 -3.34
N TYR A 120 -34.56 1.62 -2.24
CA TYR A 120 -34.72 0.17 -2.26
C TYR A 120 -36.03 -0.32 -1.63
N GLY A 121 -36.72 0.54 -0.87
CA GLY A 121 -37.91 0.16 -0.11
C GLY A 121 -37.60 -0.35 1.29
N THR A 122 -38.63 -0.37 2.14
CA THR A 122 -38.49 -0.73 3.57
C THR A 122 -38.31 -2.23 3.81
N ASN A 123 -38.63 -3.07 2.82
CA ASN A 123 -38.52 -4.54 2.91
C ASN A 123 -37.22 -5.09 2.29
N PHE A 124 -36.39 -4.24 1.71
CA PHE A 124 -35.10 -4.65 1.14
C PHE A 124 -34.06 -4.69 2.25
N ASP A 125 -33.38 -5.83 2.39
CA ASP A 125 -32.35 -6.03 3.40
C ASP A 125 -30.95 -5.94 2.78
N TYR A 126 -29.94 -5.65 3.59
CA TYR A 126 -28.55 -5.58 3.11
C TYR A 126 -28.08 -6.84 2.38
N LYS A 127 -28.51 -8.02 2.84
CA LYS A 127 -28.18 -9.30 2.17
C LYS A 127 -28.65 -9.38 0.72
N ASP A 128 -29.68 -8.61 0.37
CA ASP A 128 -30.27 -8.59 -0.98
C ASP A 128 -29.38 -7.84 -1.98
N PHE A 129 -28.36 -7.13 -1.50
CA PHE A 129 -27.30 -6.57 -2.33
C PHE A 129 -26.27 -7.63 -2.78
N ALA A 130 -26.06 -8.72 -2.05
CA ALA A 130 -25.02 -9.69 -2.35
C ALA A 130 -25.12 -10.28 -3.77
N PRO A 131 -26.29 -10.66 -4.32
CA PRO A 131 -26.37 -11.09 -5.72
C PRO A 131 -26.14 -9.97 -6.75
N GLN A 132 -26.21 -8.69 -6.34
CA GLN A 132 -25.98 -7.53 -7.19
C GLN A 132 -24.51 -7.06 -7.20
N PHE A 133 -23.69 -7.59 -6.32
CA PHE A 133 -22.24 -7.44 -6.36
C PHE A 133 -21.70 -8.45 -7.38
N THR A 134 -21.59 -8.04 -8.62
CA THR A 134 -21.41 -8.96 -9.76
C THR A 134 -19.98 -9.06 -10.27
N ALA A 135 -19.17 -8.00 -10.11
CA ALA A 135 -17.79 -7.94 -10.57
C ALA A 135 -17.60 -8.36 -12.06
N GLU A 136 -18.61 -8.16 -12.90
CA GLU A 136 -18.62 -8.63 -14.30
C GLU A 136 -17.60 -7.91 -15.19
N LEU A 137 -17.17 -6.71 -14.81
CA LEU A 137 -16.14 -5.93 -15.51
C LEU A 137 -14.79 -5.99 -14.80
N PHE A 138 -14.66 -6.77 -13.72
CA PHE A 138 -13.40 -6.94 -13.03
C PHE A 138 -12.40 -7.72 -13.88
N ASP A 139 -11.31 -7.05 -14.24
CA ASP A 139 -10.13 -7.64 -14.85
C ASP A 139 -8.91 -7.41 -13.94
N ALA A 140 -8.50 -8.47 -13.25
CA ALA A 140 -7.38 -8.43 -12.31
C ALA A 140 -6.06 -8.02 -12.97
N LYS A 141 -5.86 -8.36 -14.26
CA LYS A 141 -4.64 -7.98 -15.00
C LYS A 141 -4.65 -6.49 -15.32
N GLN A 142 -5.79 -5.96 -15.73
CA GLN A 142 -5.94 -4.51 -15.97
C GLN A 142 -5.70 -3.71 -14.68
N TRP A 143 -6.24 -4.17 -13.54
CA TRP A 143 -5.96 -3.54 -12.26
C TRP A 143 -4.47 -3.58 -11.91
N ALA A 144 -3.83 -4.74 -12.03
CA ALA A 144 -2.40 -4.88 -11.77
C ALA A 144 -1.54 -4.03 -12.70
N ASP A 145 -1.91 -3.90 -13.99
CA ASP A 145 -1.25 -3.00 -14.94
C ASP A 145 -1.38 -1.53 -14.52
N LEU A 146 -2.55 -1.10 -14.07
CA LEU A 146 -2.78 0.24 -13.55
C LEU A 146 -1.89 0.51 -12.33
N PHE A 147 -1.86 -0.41 -11.35
CA PHE A 147 -1.07 -0.26 -10.13
C PHE A 147 0.43 -0.26 -10.41
N ALA A 148 0.91 -1.10 -11.30
CA ALA A 148 2.31 -1.09 -11.73
C ALA A 148 2.69 0.24 -12.40
N ARG A 149 1.83 0.78 -13.29
CA ARG A 149 2.02 2.10 -13.91
C ARG A 149 1.98 3.23 -12.89
N ALA A 150 1.18 3.11 -11.85
CA ALA A 150 1.14 4.05 -10.72
C ALA A 150 2.37 4.00 -9.81
N GLY A 151 3.27 3.02 -10.01
CA GLY A 151 4.48 2.84 -9.17
C GLY A 151 4.23 2.13 -7.85
N VAL A 152 3.07 1.50 -7.68
CA VAL A 152 2.68 0.74 -6.48
C VAL A 152 3.63 -0.44 -6.25
N LYS A 153 3.93 -0.72 -4.99
CA LYS A 153 4.80 -1.84 -4.58
C LYS A 153 4.05 -2.97 -3.89
N TYR A 154 2.89 -2.71 -3.33
CA TYR A 154 2.04 -3.72 -2.69
C TYR A 154 0.56 -3.35 -2.79
N VAL A 155 -0.29 -4.37 -2.82
CA VAL A 155 -1.74 -4.25 -3.00
C VAL A 155 -2.45 -4.96 -1.86
N VAL A 156 -3.43 -4.28 -1.24
CA VAL A 156 -4.13 -4.74 -0.04
C VAL A 156 -5.65 -4.63 -0.25
N PRO A 157 -6.32 -5.59 -0.90
CA PRO A 157 -7.78 -5.61 -0.98
C PRO A 157 -8.41 -5.97 0.37
N THR A 158 -9.64 -5.50 0.62
CA THR A 158 -10.47 -6.02 1.70
C THR A 158 -10.86 -7.46 1.37
N SER A 159 -10.18 -8.45 1.98
CA SER A 159 -10.60 -9.85 1.81
C SER A 159 -12.00 -10.06 2.36
N LYS A 160 -12.30 -9.41 3.47
CA LYS A 160 -13.60 -9.31 4.11
C LYS A 160 -13.62 -8.05 4.98
N HIS A 161 -14.66 -7.22 4.87
CA HIS A 161 -14.89 -6.09 5.77
C HIS A 161 -15.78 -6.50 6.96
N HIS A 162 -16.22 -5.57 7.79
CA HIS A 162 -16.99 -5.84 9.03
C HIS A 162 -18.39 -6.45 8.78
N GLU A 163 -18.92 -6.38 7.55
CA GLU A 163 -20.17 -7.05 7.18
C GLU A 163 -20.02 -8.55 6.92
N GLY A 164 -18.79 -9.04 6.91
CA GLY A 164 -18.46 -10.46 6.87
C GLY A 164 -18.53 -11.13 5.50
N PHE A 165 -18.81 -10.39 4.41
CA PHE A 165 -18.81 -10.96 3.07
C PHE A 165 -17.38 -11.23 2.59
N ALA A 166 -17.07 -12.50 2.36
CA ALA A 166 -15.73 -12.92 1.96
C ALA A 166 -15.54 -12.85 0.43
N LEU A 167 -14.47 -12.18 -0.05
CA LEU A 167 -14.16 -12.10 -1.47
C LEU A 167 -13.47 -13.38 -2.01
N TRP A 168 -13.40 -14.44 -1.21
CA TRP A 168 -12.83 -15.75 -1.55
C TRP A 168 -13.78 -16.89 -1.12
N PRO A 169 -13.57 -18.16 -1.57
CA PRO A 169 -14.41 -19.29 -1.18
C PRO A 169 -14.23 -19.65 0.30
N SER A 170 -14.88 -18.90 1.20
CA SER A 170 -14.86 -19.12 2.65
C SER A 170 -16.04 -19.97 3.09
N ALA A 171 -15.78 -21.22 3.46
CA ALA A 171 -16.78 -22.12 4.03
C ALA A 171 -17.27 -21.62 5.40
N GLU A 172 -16.38 -21.02 6.19
CA GLU A 172 -16.71 -20.46 7.50
C GLU A 172 -17.74 -19.33 7.39
N ALA A 173 -17.59 -18.45 6.38
CA ALA A 173 -18.56 -17.37 6.15
C ALA A 173 -19.96 -17.96 5.95
N SER A 174 -20.17 -18.79 4.97
CA SER A 174 -21.50 -19.34 4.67
C SER A 174 -22.07 -20.17 5.82
N ARG A 175 -21.23 -20.94 6.52
CA ARG A 175 -21.64 -21.75 7.66
C ARG A 175 -22.17 -20.92 8.82
N THR A 176 -21.46 -19.86 9.23
CA THR A 176 -21.87 -19.08 10.41
C THR A 176 -22.98 -18.08 10.12
N TRP A 177 -23.06 -17.60 8.88
CA TRP A 177 -24.16 -16.75 8.42
C TRP A 177 -25.44 -17.55 8.09
N GLY A 178 -25.34 -18.89 7.95
CA GLY A 178 -26.47 -19.75 7.59
C GLY A 178 -27.03 -19.50 6.18
N ARG A 179 -26.21 -18.91 5.31
CA ARG A 179 -26.52 -18.57 3.91
C ARG A 179 -25.24 -18.42 3.09
N PRO A 180 -25.28 -18.45 1.74
CA PRO A 180 -24.15 -18.06 0.92
C PRO A 180 -23.68 -16.64 1.29
N TRP A 181 -22.42 -16.50 1.75
CA TRP A 181 -21.88 -15.22 2.18
C TRP A 181 -20.41 -15.05 1.74
N ASN A 182 -20.11 -15.48 0.52
CA ASN A 182 -18.82 -15.32 -0.12
C ASN A 182 -18.96 -15.20 -1.65
N ALA A 183 -17.94 -14.61 -2.28
CA ALA A 183 -17.94 -14.26 -3.70
C ALA A 183 -17.99 -15.47 -4.66
N LEU A 184 -17.67 -16.69 -4.20
CA LEU A 184 -17.82 -17.89 -5.02
C LEU A 184 -19.27 -18.40 -5.04
N GLU A 185 -19.98 -18.30 -3.93
CA GLU A 185 -21.33 -18.89 -3.79
C GLU A 185 -22.45 -17.93 -4.20
N ILE A 186 -22.22 -16.62 -4.13
CA ILE A 186 -23.22 -15.59 -4.50
C ILE A 186 -22.53 -14.38 -5.11
N GLY A 187 -23.25 -13.65 -5.96
CA GLY A 187 -22.73 -12.47 -6.66
C GLY A 187 -21.77 -12.86 -7.78
N PRO A 188 -20.47 -12.56 -7.68
CA PRO A 188 -19.49 -12.75 -8.76
C PRO A 188 -19.32 -14.18 -9.25
N ARG A 189 -19.54 -15.17 -8.39
CA ARG A 189 -19.24 -16.59 -8.66
C ARG A 189 -17.78 -16.84 -9.03
N ARG A 190 -16.87 -16.07 -8.42
CA ARG A 190 -15.43 -16.05 -8.70
C ARG A 190 -14.63 -16.00 -7.40
N ASP A 191 -13.39 -16.47 -7.43
CA ASP A 191 -12.39 -16.26 -6.39
C ASP A 191 -11.60 -14.97 -6.70
N LEU A 192 -12.16 -13.82 -6.29
CA LEU A 192 -11.62 -12.51 -6.60
C LEU A 192 -10.24 -12.30 -5.97
N MET A 193 -10.02 -12.87 -4.78
CA MET A 193 -8.73 -12.78 -4.08
C MET A 193 -7.63 -13.51 -4.83
N LYS A 194 -7.91 -14.71 -5.35
CA LYS A 194 -6.94 -15.47 -6.13
C LYS A 194 -6.56 -14.74 -7.42
N GLU A 195 -7.55 -14.27 -8.15
CA GLU A 195 -7.32 -13.58 -9.43
C GLU A 195 -6.45 -12.34 -9.25
N LEU A 196 -6.76 -11.53 -8.21
CA LEU A 196 -5.98 -10.32 -7.92
C LEU A 196 -4.58 -10.66 -7.40
N ALA A 197 -4.44 -11.68 -6.54
CA ALA A 197 -3.14 -12.10 -6.02
C ALA A 197 -2.19 -12.56 -7.14
N ASP A 198 -2.70 -13.38 -8.06
CA ASP A 198 -1.93 -13.89 -9.19
C ASP A 198 -1.50 -12.75 -10.13
N ALA A 199 -2.42 -11.83 -10.46
CA ALA A 199 -2.14 -10.70 -11.32
C ALA A 199 -1.14 -9.70 -10.69
N THR A 200 -1.29 -9.44 -9.39
CA THR A 200 -0.39 -8.55 -8.61
C THR A 200 1.04 -9.09 -8.62
N ARG A 201 1.21 -10.38 -8.32
CA ARG A 201 2.52 -11.04 -8.32
C ARG A 201 3.16 -11.11 -9.70
N ALA A 202 2.36 -11.26 -10.75
CA ALA A 202 2.84 -11.24 -12.14
C ALA A 202 3.45 -9.87 -12.56
N LYS A 203 3.25 -8.83 -11.75
CA LYS A 203 3.83 -7.48 -11.90
C LYS A 203 4.90 -7.16 -10.86
N ASP A 204 5.47 -8.17 -10.20
CA ASP A 204 6.49 -8.04 -9.15
C ASP A 204 6.06 -7.16 -7.96
N MET A 205 4.75 -7.02 -7.75
CA MET A 205 4.19 -6.36 -6.58
C MET A 205 3.89 -7.37 -5.47
N LYS A 206 4.03 -6.94 -4.21
CA LYS A 206 3.63 -7.76 -3.06
C LYS A 206 2.11 -7.73 -2.92
N PHE A 207 1.53 -8.91 -2.70
CA PHE A 207 0.10 -9.06 -2.43
C PHE A 207 -0.13 -9.27 -0.94
N GLY A 208 -1.12 -8.59 -0.40
CA GLY A 208 -1.62 -8.79 0.94
C GLY A 208 -3.12 -8.63 1.00
N PHE A 209 -3.66 -8.44 2.20
CA PHE A 209 -5.08 -8.17 2.36
C PHE A 209 -5.38 -7.47 3.69
N TYR A 210 -6.51 -6.76 3.71
CA TYR A 210 -7.21 -6.34 4.91
C TYR A 210 -8.12 -7.48 5.39
N TYR A 211 -8.21 -7.64 6.70
CA TYR A 211 -9.08 -8.64 7.34
C TYR A 211 -9.72 -8.06 8.60
N SER A 212 -11.05 -7.96 8.61
CA SER A 212 -11.78 -7.62 9.83
C SER A 212 -11.80 -8.79 10.80
N LEU A 213 -11.34 -8.60 12.04
CA LEU A 213 -11.34 -9.63 13.07
C LEU A 213 -12.77 -9.99 13.45
N TYR A 214 -13.66 -9.01 13.59
CA TYR A 214 -15.08 -9.26 13.93
C TYR A 214 -15.99 -9.05 12.71
N GLU A 215 -17.24 -9.45 12.86
CA GLU A 215 -18.30 -9.21 11.89
C GLU A 215 -19.53 -8.69 12.64
N TRP A 216 -19.97 -7.48 12.31
CA TRP A 216 -21.00 -6.72 13.05
C TRP A 216 -22.24 -7.54 13.44
N PHE A 217 -22.74 -8.35 12.51
CA PHE A 217 -24.02 -9.04 12.63
C PHE A 217 -23.92 -10.55 12.43
N ASN A 218 -22.71 -11.11 12.51
CA ASN A 218 -22.53 -12.55 12.47
C ASN A 218 -23.26 -13.19 13.67
N PRO A 219 -24.17 -14.15 13.44
CA PRO A 219 -24.93 -14.76 14.52
C PRO A 219 -24.07 -15.31 15.65
N LEU A 220 -22.94 -15.93 15.31
CA LEU A 220 -22.03 -16.49 16.31
C LEU A 220 -21.32 -15.40 17.13
N TRP A 221 -20.92 -14.28 16.49
CA TRP A 221 -20.35 -13.13 17.20
C TRP A 221 -21.32 -12.52 18.21
N LEU A 222 -22.59 -12.40 17.81
CA LEU A 222 -23.64 -11.84 18.68
C LEU A 222 -24.04 -12.77 19.84
N GLN A 223 -23.88 -14.08 19.65
CA GLN A 223 -24.24 -15.08 20.67
C GLN A 223 -23.10 -15.40 21.62
N ASP A 224 -21.90 -15.65 21.09
CA ASP A 224 -20.75 -16.12 21.86
C ASP A 224 -19.44 -15.72 21.14
N ARG A 225 -18.82 -14.67 21.62
CA ARG A 225 -17.59 -14.12 21.03
C ARG A 225 -16.40 -15.08 21.11
N ALA A 226 -16.30 -15.87 22.19
CA ALA A 226 -15.21 -16.83 22.35
C ALA A 226 -15.34 -17.97 21.33
N ARG A 227 -16.55 -18.46 21.09
CA ARG A 227 -16.82 -19.45 20.04
C ARG A 227 -16.60 -18.84 18.65
N TYR A 228 -17.00 -17.59 18.42
CA TYR A 228 -16.72 -16.90 17.16
C TYR A 228 -15.22 -16.87 16.85
N VAL A 229 -14.40 -16.49 17.83
CA VAL A 229 -12.93 -16.50 17.67
C VAL A 229 -12.40 -17.89 17.36
N ALA A 230 -12.87 -18.92 18.08
CA ALA A 230 -12.37 -20.29 17.94
C ALA A 230 -12.89 -21.02 16.70
N GLU A 231 -14.17 -20.86 16.37
CA GLU A 231 -14.87 -21.67 15.37
C GLU A 231 -15.06 -20.95 14.02
N HIS A 232 -14.92 -19.62 13.99
CA HIS A 232 -15.07 -18.83 12.75
C HIS A 232 -13.80 -18.04 12.41
N MET A 233 -13.42 -17.05 13.24
CA MET A 233 -12.35 -16.12 12.90
C MET A 233 -11.01 -16.81 12.71
N THR A 234 -10.57 -17.63 13.66
CA THR A 234 -9.27 -18.32 13.58
C THR A 234 -9.15 -19.29 12.40
N PRO A 235 -10.10 -20.20 12.13
CA PRO A 235 -10.00 -21.08 10.96
C PRO A 235 -10.15 -20.32 9.65
N GLN A 236 -11.00 -19.31 9.56
CA GLN A 236 -11.18 -18.47 8.38
C GLN A 236 -9.91 -17.66 8.06
N PHE A 237 -9.28 -17.07 9.09
CA PHE A 237 -8.00 -16.38 8.91
C PHE A 237 -6.89 -17.31 8.41
N LYS A 238 -6.80 -18.52 9.01
CA LYS A 238 -5.83 -19.52 8.56
C LYS A 238 -6.09 -19.99 7.13
N ASP A 239 -7.35 -20.11 6.73
CA ASP A 239 -7.74 -20.47 5.36
C ASP A 239 -7.26 -19.41 4.35
N VAL A 240 -7.61 -18.12 4.56
CA VAL A 240 -7.22 -17.03 3.63
C VAL A 240 -5.70 -16.86 3.55
N VAL A 241 -4.98 -16.98 4.66
CA VAL A 241 -3.52 -16.94 4.68
C VAL A 241 -2.91 -18.12 3.92
N SER A 242 -3.43 -19.33 4.15
CA SER A 242 -2.91 -20.55 3.51
C SER A 242 -3.14 -20.56 1.99
N ARG A 243 -4.27 -20.00 1.54
CA ARG A 243 -4.61 -19.92 0.11
C ARG A 243 -3.75 -18.92 -0.65
N TYR A 244 -3.52 -17.75 -0.06
CA TYR A 244 -2.97 -16.63 -0.83
C TYR A 244 -1.58 -16.19 -0.38
N ALA A 245 -1.01 -16.76 0.67
CA ALA A 245 0.34 -16.47 1.15
C ALA A 245 0.67 -14.95 1.13
N PRO A 246 -0.06 -14.11 1.90
CA PRO A 246 0.09 -12.66 1.86
C PRO A 246 1.47 -12.21 2.38
N ALA A 247 2.03 -11.16 1.76
CA ALA A 247 3.22 -10.49 2.27
C ALA A 247 2.89 -9.40 3.30
N ILE A 248 1.66 -8.88 3.31
CA ILE A 248 1.17 -7.91 4.29
C ILE A 248 -0.26 -8.27 4.72
N ILE A 249 -0.55 -8.16 6.01
CA ILE A 249 -1.88 -8.31 6.57
C ILE A 249 -2.23 -7.04 7.36
N PHE A 250 -3.28 -6.38 6.91
CA PHE A 250 -3.90 -5.27 7.60
C PHE A 250 -5.13 -5.79 8.36
N SER A 251 -4.99 -6.10 9.65
CA SER A 251 -6.11 -6.45 10.52
C SER A 251 -6.87 -5.20 10.96
N ASP A 252 -8.15 -5.35 11.27
CA ASP A 252 -9.02 -4.28 11.76
C ASP A 252 -10.20 -4.85 12.54
N GLY A 253 -11.03 -3.99 13.16
CA GLY A 253 -12.18 -4.45 13.95
C GLY A 253 -11.80 -5.13 15.27
N GLU A 254 -10.65 -4.76 15.82
CA GLU A 254 -10.09 -5.31 17.05
C GLU A 254 -10.73 -4.74 18.32
N TRP A 255 -11.55 -3.70 18.22
CA TRP A 255 -11.94 -2.75 19.28
C TRP A 255 -12.64 -3.35 20.50
N ASP A 256 -13.34 -4.46 20.34
CA ASP A 256 -14.23 -5.02 21.36
C ASP A 256 -13.52 -5.94 22.36
N LEU A 257 -12.40 -6.55 21.98
CA LEU A 257 -11.68 -7.54 22.80
C LEU A 257 -10.20 -7.19 22.93
N ASP A 258 -9.59 -7.61 24.05
CA ASP A 258 -8.14 -7.58 24.21
C ASP A 258 -7.48 -8.66 23.34
N SER A 259 -6.19 -8.52 23.04
CA SER A 259 -5.42 -9.45 22.20
C SER A 259 -5.48 -10.90 22.67
N LYS A 260 -5.46 -11.12 24.00
CA LYS A 260 -5.58 -12.45 24.60
C LYS A 260 -6.92 -13.12 24.30
N ASP A 261 -8.01 -12.35 24.20
CA ASP A 261 -9.36 -12.86 23.95
C ASP A 261 -9.57 -13.10 22.43
N TRP A 262 -8.95 -12.28 21.56
CA TRP A 262 -8.80 -12.54 20.14
C TRP A 262 -7.88 -13.73 19.83
N LYS A 263 -7.10 -14.23 20.81
CA LYS A 263 -6.03 -15.23 20.61
C LYS A 263 -4.97 -14.76 19.63
N SER A 264 -4.68 -13.47 19.61
CA SER A 264 -3.81 -12.83 18.64
C SER A 264 -2.38 -13.34 18.72
N GLU A 265 -1.83 -13.51 19.93
CA GLU A 265 -0.46 -14.02 20.10
C GLU A 265 -0.31 -15.45 19.55
N GLN A 266 -1.32 -16.33 19.76
CA GLN A 266 -1.31 -17.68 19.20
C GLN A 266 -1.43 -17.68 17.67
N LEU A 267 -2.30 -16.80 17.15
CA LEU A 267 -2.52 -16.67 15.71
C LEU A 267 -1.29 -16.14 14.99
N LEU A 268 -0.63 -15.12 15.56
CA LEU A 268 0.60 -14.56 15.02
C LEU A 268 1.80 -15.50 15.17
N ALA A 269 1.90 -16.26 16.27
CA ALA A 269 2.92 -17.28 16.41
C ALA A 269 2.77 -18.37 15.32
N TRP A 270 1.55 -18.82 15.04
CA TRP A 270 1.29 -19.71 13.90
C TRP A 270 1.67 -19.04 12.55
N LEU A 271 1.28 -17.78 12.35
CA LEU A 271 1.60 -17.04 11.12
C LEU A 271 3.11 -16.99 10.85
N PHE A 272 3.91 -16.72 11.88
CA PHE A 272 5.35 -16.52 11.75
C PHE A 272 6.16 -17.82 11.79
N ASN A 273 5.60 -18.93 12.25
CA ASN A 273 6.31 -20.22 12.33
C ASN A 273 5.89 -21.22 11.25
N GLU A 274 4.60 -21.27 10.92
CA GLU A 274 3.99 -22.40 10.21
C GLU A 274 3.37 -22.00 8.87
N SER A 275 2.88 -20.75 8.74
CA SER A 275 2.16 -20.33 7.54
C SER A 275 3.06 -20.28 6.30
N PRO A 276 2.50 -20.33 5.09
CA PRO A 276 3.25 -20.13 3.86
C PRO A 276 3.85 -18.72 3.76
N SER A 277 3.35 -17.76 4.53
CA SER A 277 3.81 -16.36 4.56
C SER A 277 4.95 -16.08 5.53
N LYS A 278 5.37 -17.04 6.35
CA LYS A 278 6.26 -16.87 7.51
C LYS A 278 7.56 -16.10 7.24
N GLN A 279 8.09 -16.15 6.03
CA GLN A 279 9.36 -15.49 5.68
C GLN A 279 9.19 -13.99 5.43
N GLU A 280 8.09 -13.58 4.80
CA GLU A 280 7.93 -12.24 4.25
C GLU A 280 6.86 -11.39 4.93
N VAL A 281 5.90 -12.03 5.62
CA VAL A 281 4.71 -11.34 6.10
C VAL A 281 5.06 -10.25 7.12
N VAL A 282 4.44 -9.08 6.93
CA VAL A 282 4.37 -8.02 7.92
C VAL A 282 2.91 -7.84 8.35
N VAL A 283 2.69 -7.51 9.61
CA VAL A 283 1.36 -7.27 10.18
C VAL A 283 1.32 -5.89 10.84
N ASN A 284 0.16 -5.26 10.82
CA ASN A 284 -0.06 -3.99 11.50
C ASN A 284 -0.23 -4.18 13.02
N ASP A 285 -0.70 -3.13 13.70
CA ASP A 285 -0.86 -3.04 15.15
C ASP A 285 -2.31 -3.24 15.65
N ARG A 286 -3.25 -3.73 14.79
CA ARG A 286 -4.68 -3.84 15.10
C ARG A 286 -5.08 -5.28 15.43
N TRP A 287 -4.54 -5.84 16.53
CA TRP A 287 -4.74 -7.23 16.94
C TRP A 287 -5.50 -7.39 18.26
N GLY A 288 -5.92 -6.28 18.84
CA GLY A 288 -6.68 -6.16 20.08
C GLY A 288 -6.77 -4.70 20.46
N LYS A 289 -7.77 -4.31 21.24
CA LYS A 289 -7.95 -2.90 21.69
C LYS A 289 -6.76 -2.38 22.52
N ASP A 290 -5.90 -3.29 23.00
CA ASP A 290 -4.70 -3.03 23.78
C ASP A 290 -3.42 -2.98 22.93
N CYS A 291 -3.49 -3.16 21.59
CA CYS A 291 -2.31 -3.36 20.74
C CYS A 291 -1.80 -2.12 20.02
N ARG A 292 -2.68 -1.14 19.70
CA ARG A 292 -2.31 0.01 18.86
C ARG A 292 -1.13 0.78 19.42
N HIS A 293 -0.16 1.08 18.55
CA HIS A 293 1.11 1.76 18.85
C HIS A 293 1.92 1.11 19.98
N LYS A 294 1.74 -0.22 20.17
CA LYS A 294 2.50 -1.02 21.14
C LYS A 294 3.06 -2.29 20.51
N HIS A 295 2.26 -2.98 19.71
CA HIS A 295 2.57 -4.29 19.14
C HIS A 295 2.41 -4.29 17.63
N GLY A 296 3.03 -5.28 16.96
CA GLY A 296 2.96 -5.43 15.52
C GLY A 296 4.20 -4.95 14.77
N GLY A 297 4.32 -5.35 13.51
CA GLY A 297 5.46 -5.05 12.67
C GLY A 297 5.47 -3.62 12.12
N TYR A 298 4.32 -2.96 12.07
CA TYR A 298 4.18 -1.55 11.76
C TYR A 298 2.93 -0.95 12.41
N TRP A 299 3.00 0.33 12.75
CA TRP A 299 1.89 1.07 13.32
C TRP A 299 1.04 1.74 12.23
N THR A 300 -0.24 1.94 12.52
CA THR A 300 -1.18 2.49 11.55
C THR A 300 -1.71 3.85 11.97
N THR A 301 -1.91 4.74 10.99
CA THR A 301 -2.67 5.99 11.15
C THR A 301 -3.69 6.13 10.01
N GLU A 302 -4.76 6.89 10.26
CA GLU A 302 -5.84 7.15 9.29
C GLU A 302 -6.16 8.63 9.20
N TYR A 303 -6.07 9.24 8.02
CA TYR A 303 -6.39 10.65 7.76
C TYR A 303 -5.71 11.59 8.77
N ALA A 304 -4.54 11.22 9.25
CA ALA A 304 -3.79 11.95 10.23
C ALA A 304 -2.60 12.67 9.61
N ALA A 305 -1.88 13.42 10.42
CA ALA A 305 -0.55 13.89 10.04
C ALA A 305 0.50 12.75 10.09
N GLY A 306 0.09 11.53 10.45
CA GLY A 306 0.96 10.39 10.71
C GLY A 306 1.77 10.54 11.99
N LEU A 307 2.81 9.75 12.15
CA LEU A 307 3.70 9.80 13.30
C LEU A 307 4.81 10.83 13.10
N LYS A 308 5.42 11.28 14.21
CA LYS A 308 6.40 12.37 14.20
C LYS A 308 7.69 12.02 13.47
N ASP A 309 8.20 10.82 13.69
CA ASP A 309 9.50 10.37 13.21
C ASP A 309 9.52 8.86 12.95
N GLY A 310 10.63 8.39 12.39
CA GLY A 310 10.82 6.98 12.00
C GLY A 310 11.26 6.05 13.12
N ALA A 311 10.90 6.30 14.38
CA ALA A 311 11.31 5.47 15.51
C ALA A 311 10.77 4.03 15.45
N HIS A 312 9.59 3.84 14.85
CA HIS A 312 8.99 2.54 14.54
C HIS A 312 8.46 2.57 13.11
N PRO A 313 8.49 1.47 12.34
CA PRO A 313 7.83 1.40 11.05
C PRO A 313 6.33 1.73 11.15
N TRP A 314 5.83 2.52 10.25
CA TRP A 314 4.43 2.93 10.25
C TRP A 314 3.88 3.20 8.85
N GLU A 315 2.57 3.19 8.74
CA GLU A 315 1.85 3.39 7.48
C GLU A 315 0.61 4.23 7.74
N GLU A 316 0.37 5.18 6.86
CA GLU A 316 -0.88 5.92 6.84
C GLU A 316 -1.77 5.44 5.72
N SER A 317 -3.04 5.11 6.05
CA SER A 317 -4.09 4.82 5.09
C SER A 317 -5.05 5.99 4.93
N ARG A 318 -5.51 6.22 3.69
CA ARG A 318 -6.55 7.21 3.37
C ARG A 318 -7.21 6.95 2.03
N GLY A 319 -8.50 7.33 1.91
CA GLY A 319 -9.21 7.40 0.65
C GLY A 319 -8.78 8.59 -0.20
N MET A 320 -9.17 8.58 -1.47
CA MET A 320 -8.89 9.70 -2.38
C MET A 320 -9.81 10.90 -2.17
N ALA A 321 -11.03 10.66 -1.65
CA ALA A 321 -11.89 11.67 -1.04
C ALA A 321 -11.89 11.45 0.47
N PHE A 322 -13.04 11.09 1.06
CA PHE A 322 -13.10 10.76 2.48
C PHE A 322 -13.46 9.28 2.71
N SER A 323 -14.42 8.73 1.97
CA SER A 323 -14.81 7.32 2.09
C SER A 323 -13.73 6.39 1.56
N TYR A 324 -13.54 5.24 2.20
CA TYR A 324 -12.72 4.17 1.64
C TYR A 324 -13.49 3.45 0.52
N GLY A 325 -14.67 2.91 0.78
CA GLY A 325 -15.54 2.39 -0.27
C GLY A 325 -16.06 3.49 -1.19
N LEU A 326 -16.41 3.14 -2.44
CA LEU A 326 -17.01 4.08 -3.37
C LEU A 326 -18.21 4.78 -2.75
N ASN A 327 -18.20 6.11 -2.76
CA ASN A 327 -19.30 6.94 -2.27
C ASN A 327 -19.82 7.87 -3.35
N ARG A 328 -20.96 7.54 -3.95
CA ARG A 328 -21.58 8.33 -5.03
C ARG A 328 -22.17 9.69 -4.57
N ALA A 329 -22.20 9.95 -3.25
CA ALA A 329 -22.54 11.27 -2.74
C ALA A 329 -21.35 12.24 -2.81
N GLU A 330 -20.11 11.73 -2.84
CA GLU A 330 -18.91 12.54 -3.02
C GLU A 330 -18.84 13.10 -4.44
N ARG A 331 -18.34 14.31 -4.56
CA ARG A 331 -18.20 15.07 -5.81
C ARG A 331 -16.74 15.19 -6.19
N VAL A 332 -16.48 15.63 -7.41
CA VAL A 332 -15.10 15.85 -7.91
C VAL A 332 -14.28 16.75 -6.97
N ASP A 333 -14.93 17.75 -6.36
CA ASP A 333 -14.30 18.70 -5.45
C ASP A 333 -13.96 18.11 -4.07
N ASP A 334 -14.57 16.96 -3.71
CA ASP A 334 -14.22 16.24 -2.47
C ASP A 334 -12.93 15.43 -2.63
N TYR A 335 -12.55 15.09 -3.87
CA TYR A 335 -11.36 14.33 -4.20
C TYR A 335 -10.11 15.22 -4.17
N LYS A 336 -9.09 14.75 -3.48
CA LYS A 336 -7.79 15.42 -3.45
C LYS A 336 -7.11 15.39 -4.82
N THR A 337 -6.25 16.39 -5.05
CA THR A 337 -5.49 16.49 -6.30
C THR A 337 -4.28 15.56 -6.28
N SER A 338 -3.77 15.18 -7.46
CA SER A 338 -2.52 14.41 -7.57
C SER A 338 -1.34 15.13 -6.94
N ARG A 339 -1.29 16.48 -7.02
CA ARG A 339 -0.30 17.29 -6.31
C ARG A 339 -0.35 17.05 -4.80
N GLU A 340 -1.56 17.00 -4.23
CA GLU A 340 -1.73 16.76 -2.80
C GLU A 340 -1.24 15.35 -2.41
N PHE A 341 -1.61 14.30 -3.18
CA PHE A 341 -1.13 12.94 -2.90
C PHE A 341 0.38 12.78 -3.05
N ILE A 342 0.98 13.40 -4.05
CA ILE A 342 2.44 13.39 -4.22
C ILE A 342 3.11 14.04 -3.00
N LEU A 343 2.62 15.20 -2.55
CA LEU A 343 3.19 15.88 -1.39
C LEU A 343 2.91 15.14 -0.08
N VAL A 344 1.75 14.48 0.07
CA VAL A 344 1.45 13.58 1.19
C VAL A 344 2.43 12.41 1.20
N LEU A 345 2.64 11.73 0.08
CA LEU A 345 3.63 10.66 -0.02
C LEU A 345 5.03 11.14 0.37
N VAL A 346 5.45 12.29 -0.13
CA VAL A 346 6.76 12.90 0.19
C VAL A 346 6.87 13.21 1.68
N ASP A 347 5.84 13.83 2.28
CA ASP A 347 5.83 14.17 3.72
C ASP A 347 5.88 12.92 4.60
N LEU A 348 5.07 11.89 4.30
CA LEU A 348 5.06 10.64 5.06
C LEU A 348 6.40 9.92 4.97
N VAL A 349 6.95 9.78 3.76
CA VAL A 349 8.23 9.09 3.53
C VAL A 349 9.40 9.84 4.15
N SER A 350 9.39 11.18 4.13
CA SER A 350 10.42 11.99 4.79
C SER A 350 10.48 11.78 6.31
N ARG A 351 9.37 11.31 6.91
CA ARG A 351 9.26 10.95 8.33
C ARG A 351 9.40 9.45 8.59
N GLY A 352 9.72 8.65 7.56
CA GLY A 352 9.97 7.21 7.67
C GLY A 352 8.72 6.34 7.51
N GLY A 353 7.56 6.91 7.16
CA GLY A 353 6.30 6.20 6.95
C GLY A 353 6.12 5.68 5.53
N ASN A 354 5.07 4.87 5.34
CA ASN A 354 4.53 4.45 4.05
C ASN A 354 3.16 5.10 3.82
N LEU A 355 2.75 5.20 2.56
CA LEU A 355 1.38 5.57 2.17
C LEU A 355 0.65 4.35 1.61
N LEU A 356 -0.51 4.03 2.18
CA LEU A 356 -1.48 3.07 1.66
C LEU A 356 -2.68 3.87 1.14
N LEU A 357 -2.68 4.18 -0.17
CA LEU A 357 -3.70 5.01 -0.80
C LEU A 357 -4.87 4.14 -1.26
N ASP A 358 -6.06 4.45 -0.79
CA ASP A 358 -7.25 3.63 -1.04
C ASP A 358 -7.98 4.04 -2.33
N ILE A 359 -8.53 3.01 -2.98
CA ILE A 359 -9.51 3.11 -4.04
C ILE A 359 -10.77 2.33 -3.67
N GLY A 360 -11.93 2.85 -4.06
CA GLY A 360 -13.23 2.18 -3.93
C GLY A 360 -13.80 1.82 -5.31
N PRO A 361 -13.60 0.59 -5.80
CA PRO A 361 -14.22 0.16 -7.06
C PRO A 361 -15.74 0.05 -6.96
N ALA A 362 -16.42 0.21 -8.10
CA ALA A 362 -17.85 -0.05 -8.24
C ALA A 362 -18.15 -1.57 -8.13
N ALA A 363 -19.42 -1.91 -7.92
CA ALA A 363 -19.85 -3.30 -7.74
C ALA A 363 -19.58 -4.19 -8.95
N ASP A 364 -19.52 -3.61 -10.14
CA ASP A 364 -19.21 -4.28 -11.40
C ASP A 364 -17.71 -4.55 -11.60
N GLY A 365 -16.84 -3.96 -10.75
CA GLY A 365 -15.38 -4.09 -10.82
C GLY A 365 -14.68 -2.96 -11.58
N THR A 366 -15.39 -1.90 -11.97
CA THR A 366 -14.77 -0.72 -12.57
C THR A 366 -14.13 0.17 -11.49
N ILE A 367 -12.91 0.64 -11.74
CA ILE A 367 -12.28 1.68 -10.93
C ILE A 367 -12.77 3.04 -11.46
N PRO A 368 -13.28 3.96 -10.60
CA PRO A 368 -13.70 5.27 -11.04
C PRO A 368 -12.60 6.02 -11.81
N PRO A 369 -12.92 6.64 -12.98
CA PRO A 369 -11.92 7.29 -13.83
C PRO A 369 -11.07 8.34 -13.13
N LEU A 370 -11.63 9.04 -12.14
CA LEU A 370 -10.89 10.04 -11.36
C LEU A 370 -9.83 9.37 -10.47
N MET A 371 -10.12 8.20 -9.90
CA MET A 371 -9.15 7.43 -9.10
C MET A 371 -8.02 6.88 -9.99
N GLU A 372 -8.35 6.35 -11.18
CA GLU A 372 -7.34 5.92 -12.16
C GLU A 372 -6.42 7.07 -12.56
N GLN A 373 -6.99 8.24 -12.87
CA GLN A 373 -6.22 9.43 -13.24
C GLN A 373 -5.25 9.81 -12.12
N ARG A 374 -5.68 9.84 -10.86
CA ARG A 374 -4.82 10.19 -9.72
C ARG A 374 -3.66 9.21 -9.56
N LEU A 375 -3.92 7.91 -9.68
CA LEU A 375 -2.89 6.88 -9.63
C LEU A 375 -1.86 7.06 -10.75
N LEU A 376 -2.31 7.29 -11.99
CA LEU A 376 -1.40 7.46 -13.13
C LEU A 376 -0.53 8.71 -13.01
N GLU A 377 -1.10 9.83 -12.55
CA GLU A 377 -0.35 11.07 -12.36
C GLU A 377 0.69 10.95 -11.23
N ILE A 378 0.38 10.19 -10.17
CA ILE A 378 1.37 9.83 -9.12
C ILE A 378 2.48 8.96 -9.75
N GLY A 379 2.10 7.98 -10.56
CA GLY A 379 3.05 7.11 -11.27
C GLY A 379 3.99 7.87 -12.20
N ASP A 380 3.48 8.82 -12.95
CA ASP A 380 4.31 9.65 -13.83
C ASP A 380 5.33 10.48 -13.04
N TRP A 381 4.96 11.00 -11.87
CA TRP A 381 5.88 11.67 -10.98
C TRP A 381 6.93 10.70 -10.40
N LEU A 382 6.52 9.50 -10.00
CA LEU A 382 7.40 8.47 -9.42
C LEU A 382 8.40 7.89 -10.44
N LYS A 383 8.08 7.86 -11.73
CA LYS A 383 9.04 7.46 -12.79
C LYS A 383 10.28 8.35 -12.79
N VAL A 384 10.11 9.63 -12.46
CA VAL A 384 11.22 10.60 -12.40
C VAL A 384 11.87 10.62 -11.02
N ASN A 385 11.05 10.66 -9.96
CA ASN A 385 11.51 10.96 -8.61
C ASN A 385 11.54 9.74 -7.66
N GLY A 386 11.18 8.55 -8.14
CA GLY A 386 11.08 7.34 -7.31
C GLY A 386 12.37 6.96 -6.60
N GLU A 387 13.53 7.34 -7.12
CA GLU A 387 14.82 7.14 -6.46
C GLU A 387 14.89 7.85 -5.10
N ALA A 388 14.24 9.01 -4.97
CA ALA A 388 14.16 9.79 -3.73
C ALA A 388 13.06 9.28 -2.76
N ILE A 389 12.28 8.27 -3.16
CA ILE A 389 11.18 7.69 -2.39
C ILE A 389 11.49 6.25 -1.98
N TYR A 390 11.61 5.34 -2.96
CA TYR A 390 11.79 3.91 -2.70
C TYR A 390 13.15 3.60 -2.09
N GLY A 391 13.18 2.69 -1.11
CA GLY A 391 14.41 2.28 -0.44
C GLY A 391 15.06 3.37 0.41
N THR A 392 14.34 4.46 0.70
CA THR A 392 14.86 5.54 1.54
C THR A 392 14.50 5.35 3.01
N ARG A 393 15.18 6.08 3.87
CA ARG A 393 14.96 6.14 5.32
C ARG A 393 14.85 7.58 5.79
N PHE A 394 14.35 7.78 7.01
CA PHE A 394 14.34 9.07 7.70
C PHE A 394 15.76 9.65 7.75
N ALA A 395 15.91 10.90 7.33
CA ALA A 395 17.24 11.54 7.22
C ALA A 395 17.79 12.13 8.53
N GLY A 396 17.04 12.04 9.63
CA GLY A 396 17.34 12.71 10.91
C GLY A 396 16.56 14.00 11.12
N ARG A 397 16.14 14.65 10.04
CA ARG A 397 15.20 15.75 9.98
C ARG A 397 14.31 15.58 8.75
N SER A 398 13.00 15.73 8.90
CA SER A 398 12.04 15.44 7.82
C SER A 398 11.90 16.57 6.80
N CYS A 399 12.03 17.83 7.23
CA CYS A 399 11.83 18.96 6.33
C CYS A 399 12.68 20.19 6.71
N GLN A 400 12.77 21.11 5.79
CA GLN A 400 13.24 22.48 6.01
C GLN A 400 12.06 23.44 5.86
N TRP A 401 11.92 24.34 6.81
CA TRP A 401 10.93 25.40 6.77
C TRP A 401 11.44 26.65 6.04
N THR A 402 10.53 27.41 5.45
CA THR A 402 10.80 28.81 5.05
C THR A 402 11.09 29.67 6.28
N GLU A 403 11.48 30.90 6.08
CA GLU A 403 11.50 31.90 7.15
C GLU A 403 10.10 32.07 7.74
N GLY A 404 10.04 32.53 9.03
CA GLY A 404 8.78 32.73 9.74
C GLY A 404 8.60 31.81 10.94
N THR A 405 7.43 31.88 11.57
CA THR A 405 7.08 31.03 12.72
C THR A 405 6.53 29.70 12.24
N ALA A 406 7.19 28.59 12.56
CA ALA A 406 6.71 27.27 12.25
C ALA A 406 5.40 26.98 13.02
N PRO A 407 4.34 26.49 12.33
CA PRO A 407 3.10 26.13 13.00
C PRO A 407 3.33 24.93 13.91
N LYS A 408 2.56 24.87 15.01
CA LYS A 408 2.55 23.67 15.86
C LYS A 408 2.07 22.47 15.03
N GLN A 409 2.90 21.45 14.95
CA GLN A 409 2.52 20.22 14.29
C GLN A 409 1.68 19.35 15.23
N GLU A 410 0.54 18.90 14.72
CA GLU A 410 -0.28 17.91 15.39
C GLU A 410 -0.02 16.55 14.74
N TYR A 411 0.27 15.56 15.57
CA TYR A 411 0.44 14.17 15.17
C TYR A 411 -0.61 13.33 15.88
N GLY A 412 -1.05 12.26 15.27
CA GLY A 412 -2.08 11.43 15.87
C GLY A 412 -2.39 10.20 15.04
N GLU A 413 -3.22 9.35 15.63
CA GLU A 413 -3.59 8.07 15.07
C GLU A 413 -4.76 8.17 14.08
N TYR A 414 -5.72 9.05 14.36
CA TYR A 414 -6.99 9.08 13.64
C TYR A 414 -7.55 10.49 13.49
N LYS A 415 -7.89 10.87 12.26
CA LYS A 415 -8.60 12.13 11.88
C LYS A 415 -8.09 13.38 12.59
N VAL A 416 -6.80 13.59 12.59
CA VAL A 416 -6.22 14.84 13.09
C VAL A 416 -6.58 15.95 12.12
N LYS A 417 -6.95 17.12 12.65
CA LYS A 417 -7.19 18.32 11.84
C LYS A 417 -5.88 18.83 11.25
N TYR A 418 -5.52 18.30 10.09
CA TYR A 418 -4.28 18.58 9.41
C TYR A 418 -4.52 18.72 7.90
N SER A 419 -4.04 19.82 7.34
CA SER A 419 -3.99 20.04 5.90
C SER A 419 -2.54 20.30 5.49
N LEU A 420 -1.92 19.33 4.84
CA LEU A 420 -0.55 19.50 4.35
C LEU A 420 -0.47 20.67 3.36
N MET A 421 -1.51 20.87 2.53
CA MET A 421 -1.54 21.91 1.51
C MET A 421 -1.51 23.32 2.09
N ASP A 422 -1.95 23.49 3.34
CA ASP A 422 -1.82 24.76 4.06
C ASP A 422 -0.42 24.99 4.64
N GLN A 423 0.40 23.94 4.69
CA GLN A 423 1.71 23.95 5.32
C GLN A 423 2.89 23.83 4.35
N VAL A 424 2.64 23.75 3.04
CA VAL A 424 3.70 23.61 2.03
C VAL A 424 3.81 24.84 1.14
N GLY A 425 5.04 25.22 0.78
CA GLY A 425 5.28 26.34 -0.14
C GLY A 425 6.75 26.77 -0.18
N GLN A 426 7.06 27.66 -1.12
CA GLN A 426 8.43 28.18 -1.32
C GLN A 426 8.69 29.51 -0.60
N SER A 427 7.65 30.15 -0.08
CA SER A 427 7.74 31.41 0.67
C SER A 427 6.77 31.39 1.84
N PRO A 428 7.07 32.09 2.94
CA PRO A 428 6.17 32.15 4.10
C PRO A 428 4.83 32.80 3.72
N ARG A 429 3.76 32.40 4.41
CA ARG A 429 2.42 32.94 4.23
C ARG A 429 2.02 33.72 5.46
N ASN A 430 1.90 35.06 5.35
CA ASN A 430 1.54 35.95 6.47
C ASN A 430 2.42 35.74 7.71
N GLY A 431 3.73 35.58 7.53
CA GLY A 431 4.68 35.35 8.62
C GLY A 431 4.73 33.91 9.18
N VAL A 432 3.86 33.02 8.69
CA VAL A 432 3.87 31.60 9.03
C VAL A 432 4.83 30.86 8.10
N ALA A 433 5.75 30.12 8.68
CA ALA A 433 6.69 29.29 7.93
C ALA A 433 5.97 28.11 7.27
N LEU A 434 6.43 27.74 6.06
CA LEU A 434 5.91 26.61 5.29
C LEU A 434 7.02 25.57 5.08
N LYS A 435 6.65 24.28 5.02
CA LYS A 435 7.55 23.21 4.62
C LYS A 435 7.98 23.44 3.17
N GLN A 436 9.24 23.77 2.99
CA GLN A 436 9.82 24.16 1.70
C GLN A 436 10.50 22.99 1.00
N VAL A 437 11.23 22.19 1.78
CA VAL A 437 12.01 21.05 1.33
C VAL A 437 11.76 19.89 2.27
N PHE A 438 11.63 18.70 1.73
CA PHE A 438 11.56 17.43 2.48
C PHE A 438 12.83 16.62 2.27
N PHE A 439 13.25 15.87 3.28
CA PHE A 439 14.50 15.10 3.24
C PHE A 439 14.25 13.61 3.38
N THR A 440 14.89 12.84 2.50
CA THR A 440 15.01 11.38 2.61
C THR A 440 16.46 11.00 2.38
N LYS A 441 16.90 9.81 2.84
CA LYS A 441 18.27 9.37 2.63
C LYS A 441 18.38 7.91 2.18
N LYS A 442 19.46 7.63 1.47
CA LYS A 442 20.06 6.31 1.26
C LYS A 442 21.47 6.31 1.83
N PRO A 443 22.15 5.15 1.95
CA PRO A 443 23.51 5.11 2.50
C PRO A 443 24.51 6.04 1.83
N ASP A 444 24.35 6.30 0.53
CA ASP A 444 25.26 7.05 -0.32
C ASP A 444 24.79 8.46 -0.71
N ALA A 445 23.57 8.86 -0.32
CA ALA A 445 23.00 10.14 -0.75
C ALA A 445 21.90 10.67 0.18
N LEU A 446 21.87 11.98 0.29
CA LEU A 446 20.72 12.76 0.77
C LEU A 446 19.86 13.17 -0.44
N TYR A 447 18.55 13.07 -0.30
CA TYR A 447 17.59 13.62 -1.25
C TYR A 447 16.86 14.80 -0.62
N ALA A 448 16.82 15.93 -1.37
CA ALA A 448 16.05 17.10 -1.03
C ALA A 448 14.90 17.24 -2.03
N ILE A 449 13.65 17.21 -1.55
CA ILE A 449 12.44 17.23 -2.39
C ILE A 449 11.70 18.54 -2.12
N THR A 450 11.59 19.41 -3.14
CA THR A 450 10.93 20.71 -3.01
C THR A 450 9.44 20.64 -3.29
N ALA A 451 8.63 21.38 -2.53
CA ALA A 451 7.17 21.47 -2.71
C ALA A 451 6.80 22.47 -3.83
N GLY A 452 7.44 22.35 -4.99
CA GLY A 452 7.33 23.23 -6.15
C GLY A 452 8.69 23.70 -6.65
N TRP A 453 8.72 24.46 -7.74
CA TRP A 453 9.95 25.01 -8.31
C TRP A 453 10.57 26.04 -7.36
N PRO A 454 11.86 25.91 -6.99
CA PRO A 454 12.48 26.77 -5.95
C PRO A 454 12.98 28.13 -6.49
N GLY A 455 12.72 28.48 -7.75
CA GLY A 455 13.20 29.70 -8.39
C GLY A 455 14.59 29.53 -8.99
N LYS A 456 15.46 30.53 -8.86
CA LYS A 456 16.81 30.50 -9.47
C LYS A 456 17.82 29.69 -8.64
N GLN A 457 17.55 29.52 -7.36
CA GLN A 457 18.44 28.82 -6.42
C GLN A 457 17.63 28.05 -5.41
N LEU A 458 18.14 26.88 -5.03
CA LEU A 458 17.69 26.11 -3.88
C LEU A 458 18.73 26.22 -2.77
N VAL A 459 18.33 26.71 -1.62
CA VAL A 459 19.20 26.88 -0.43
C VAL A 459 18.84 25.83 0.60
N LEU A 460 19.77 24.92 0.90
CA LEU A 460 19.65 23.89 1.96
C LEU A 460 20.50 24.31 3.15
N ARG A 461 19.86 24.42 4.32
CA ARG A 461 20.51 24.82 5.58
C ARG A 461 20.67 23.62 6.51
N GLY A 462 21.71 23.65 7.34
CA GLY A 462 21.99 22.56 8.27
C GLY A 462 22.27 21.24 7.55
N VAL A 463 23.13 21.28 6.53
CA VAL A 463 23.58 20.10 5.79
C VAL A 463 25.09 19.98 5.87
N LYS A 464 25.58 18.76 6.04
CA LYS A 464 26.99 18.41 5.94
C LYS A 464 27.20 17.81 4.55
N VAL A 465 28.04 18.44 3.73
CA VAL A 465 28.27 18.06 2.33
C VAL A 465 29.75 17.85 2.09
N PRO A 466 30.18 16.70 1.52
CA PRO A 466 31.58 16.49 1.11
C PRO A 466 32.02 17.52 0.08
N ALA A 467 33.28 17.95 0.12
CA ALA A 467 33.82 19.00 -0.76
C ALA A 467 33.66 18.70 -2.27
N ALA A 468 33.69 17.42 -2.66
CA ALA A 468 33.54 16.98 -4.05
C ALA A 468 32.15 16.37 -4.33
N ALA A 469 31.14 16.66 -3.51
CA ALA A 469 29.82 16.10 -3.67
C ALA A 469 29.19 16.50 -5.01
N LYS A 470 28.68 15.50 -5.73
CA LYS A 470 27.88 15.73 -6.94
C LYS A 470 26.45 16.01 -6.54
N VAL A 471 25.88 17.07 -7.11
CA VAL A 471 24.48 17.41 -6.95
C VAL A 471 23.78 17.31 -8.30
N THR A 472 22.71 16.53 -8.37
CA THR A 472 21.91 16.35 -9.59
C THR A 472 20.44 16.59 -9.28
N MET A 473 19.69 17.05 -10.26
CA MET A 473 18.22 17.07 -10.22
C MET A 473 17.70 15.81 -10.93
N LEU A 474 16.81 15.06 -10.29
CA LEU A 474 16.26 13.86 -10.91
C LEU A 474 15.47 14.22 -12.18
N GLY A 475 15.71 13.47 -13.26
CA GLY A 475 15.13 13.72 -14.58
C GLY A 475 15.82 14.80 -15.40
N VAL A 476 16.89 15.44 -14.88
CA VAL A 476 17.70 16.42 -15.62
C VAL A 476 19.15 15.93 -15.70
N PRO A 477 19.76 15.81 -16.89
CA PRO A 477 21.12 15.33 -17.03
C PRO A 477 22.16 16.33 -16.50
N GLY A 478 23.26 15.80 -15.96
CA GLY A 478 24.41 16.59 -15.51
C GLY A 478 24.37 17.00 -14.04
N ASN A 479 25.50 17.57 -13.59
CA ASN A 479 25.64 18.10 -12.24
C ASN A 479 25.21 19.57 -12.21
N LEU A 480 24.58 19.98 -11.13
CA LEU A 480 24.20 21.38 -10.90
C LEU A 480 25.37 22.13 -10.25
N PRO A 481 25.57 23.41 -10.59
CA PRO A 481 26.53 24.25 -9.90
C PRO A 481 26.11 24.48 -8.44
N THR A 482 27.10 24.43 -7.53
CA THR A 482 26.83 24.57 -6.09
C THR A 482 27.86 25.49 -5.42
N ALA A 483 27.43 26.13 -4.33
CA ALA A 483 28.30 26.84 -3.41
C ALA A 483 27.99 26.38 -1.98
N LEU A 484 29.02 26.05 -1.20
CA LEU A 484 28.91 25.64 0.20
C LEU A 484 29.56 26.67 1.10
N VAL A 485 28.80 27.23 2.05
CA VAL A 485 29.29 28.16 3.07
C VAL A 485 28.85 27.64 4.42
N GLY A 486 29.80 27.18 5.21
CA GLY A 486 29.51 26.53 6.49
C GLY A 486 28.65 25.28 6.30
N ASP A 487 27.46 25.28 6.85
CA ASP A 487 26.46 24.21 6.75
C ASP A 487 25.31 24.54 5.76
N THR A 488 25.52 25.57 4.93
CA THR A 488 24.52 26.02 3.95
C THR A 488 24.98 25.73 2.53
N LEU A 489 24.25 24.86 1.84
CA LEU A 489 24.46 24.50 0.43
C LEU A 489 23.50 25.30 -0.46
N THR A 490 24.05 26.11 -1.37
CA THR A 490 23.28 26.78 -2.42
C THR A 490 23.46 26.03 -3.73
N ILE A 491 22.36 25.62 -4.35
CA ILE A 491 22.29 24.91 -5.62
C ILE A 491 21.72 25.88 -6.67
N THR A 492 22.47 26.15 -7.73
CA THR A 492 21.97 26.95 -8.85
C THR A 492 21.07 26.07 -9.72
N MET A 493 19.84 26.53 -9.93
CA MET A 493 18.85 25.78 -10.71
C MET A 493 19.19 25.82 -12.20
N PRO A 494 18.88 24.74 -12.94
CA PRO A 494 19.07 24.73 -14.38
C PRO A 494 18.10 25.70 -15.06
N ASP A 495 18.53 26.30 -16.15
CA ASP A 495 17.67 27.12 -17.02
C ASP A 495 16.89 26.19 -17.96
N LEU A 496 15.64 25.89 -17.56
CA LEU A 496 14.76 24.98 -18.28
C LEU A 496 13.59 25.75 -18.89
N GLY A 497 13.34 25.50 -20.17
CA GLY A 497 12.09 25.88 -20.79
C GLY A 497 10.89 25.08 -20.23
N PRO A 498 9.65 25.53 -20.48
CA PRO A 498 8.46 24.89 -19.93
C PRO A 498 8.24 23.46 -20.44
N ASP A 499 8.76 23.12 -21.61
CA ASP A 499 8.74 21.81 -22.26
C ASP A 499 9.86 20.86 -21.79
N ALA A 500 10.88 21.41 -21.10
CA ALA A 500 12.01 20.66 -20.56
C ALA A 500 11.87 20.32 -19.07
N ALA A 501 10.77 20.73 -18.41
CA ALA A 501 10.52 20.39 -17.02
C ALA A 501 10.34 18.88 -16.86
N PRO A 502 11.16 18.20 -16.00
CA PRO A 502 11.18 16.74 -15.94
C PRO A 502 9.91 16.14 -15.34
N CYS A 503 9.21 16.89 -14.53
CA CYS A 503 7.98 16.48 -13.85
C CYS A 503 7.16 17.69 -13.38
N ARG A 504 6.06 17.40 -12.69
CA ARG A 504 5.15 18.41 -12.09
C ARG A 504 5.17 18.31 -10.55
N HIS A 505 4.71 19.33 -9.89
CA HIS A 505 4.33 19.40 -8.47
C HIS A 505 5.49 19.46 -7.47
N ALA A 506 6.45 18.55 -7.53
CA ALA A 506 7.57 18.47 -6.61
C ALA A 506 8.83 18.01 -7.37
N PHE A 507 10.01 18.47 -6.95
CA PHE A 507 11.27 18.22 -7.66
C PHE A 507 12.30 17.68 -6.68
N ALA A 508 12.98 16.59 -7.03
CA ALA A 508 13.96 15.94 -6.18
C ALA A 508 15.39 16.17 -6.64
N PHE A 509 16.25 16.43 -5.67
CA PHE A 509 17.69 16.66 -5.84
C PHE A 509 18.45 15.60 -5.06
N LYS A 510 19.41 14.95 -5.71
CA LYS A 510 20.34 13.98 -5.10
C LYS A 510 21.64 14.68 -4.75
N ILE A 511 22.07 14.61 -3.50
CA ILE A 511 23.33 15.16 -3.00
C ILE A 511 24.18 13.98 -2.50
N ALA A 512 25.22 13.63 -3.27
CA ALA A 512 26.05 12.46 -2.98
C ALA A 512 26.82 12.61 -1.66
N GLY A 513 26.72 11.63 -0.77
CA GLY A 513 27.45 11.57 0.50
C GLY A 513 27.06 12.65 1.52
N ALA A 514 25.99 13.42 1.27
CA ALA A 514 25.56 14.46 2.20
C ALA A 514 24.65 13.90 3.31
N GLU A 515 24.63 14.64 4.43
CA GLU A 515 23.80 14.37 5.60
C GLU A 515 23.07 15.63 6.03
N VAL A 516 21.88 15.46 6.61
CA VAL A 516 21.17 16.55 7.30
C VAL A 516 21.62 16.58 8.75
N LEU A 517 21.92 17.77 9.25
CA LEU A 517 22.22 17.99 10.67
C LEU A 517 20.92 18.01 11.48
N PRO A 518 20.91 17.51 12.71
CA PRO A 518 19.77 17.64 13.62
C PRO A 518 19.34 19.12 13.78
N GLU A 519 18.05 19.34 14.02
CA GLU A 519 17.58 20.68 14.45
C GLU A 519 18.24 21.03 15.78
N LYS A 520 18.80 22.26 15.86
CA LYS A 520 19.42 22.80 17.07
C LYS A 520 18.37 23.17 18.09
#